data_6a4c255e7a652f18cfa6c352ec4e41a6
#
_entry.id   6a4c255e7a652f18cfa6c352ec4e41a6
#
_cell.length_a   1.000
_cell.length_b   1.000
_cell.length_c   1.000
_cell.angle_alpha   90.00
_cell.angle_beta   90.00
_cell.angle_gamma   90.00
#
_symmetry.space_group_name_H-M   'P 1'
#
loop_
_entity.id
_entity.type
_entity.pdbx_description
1 polymer ?
#
loop_
_entity_poly.entity_id
_entity_poly.type
_entity_poly.pdbx_seq_one_letter_code
_entity_poly.pdbx_strand_id
1 'polypeptide(L)'
;DVIIIYTDNIENAKIRVAIEFYANPEKELKLIGIVGTSGKTTTAFIIREILEKAGIRTGLITTMYTMIEDKIVMQNQGKMPRILDFFKILRVMANESVMYVVMETPVSSIKEGLFSNICFDYVVYTNIIKEEINKEKYGNTMKCLENTLEIIRNSKKVVVNEDCLAREYVKNNAKQYITYGITNKCDIIPSSFQIRSNYTEISIMINKNFVKIRMSLIGQTSVYNSLAAIALANMMGINAETIKNGLESVVIPGKREIIPNPEEIPIMIDGERDNNRIEMLLKELRKYITGRISVVVGANEGDSEEKLFNLGKILGKHAEIINITTGNPRKR
;
A
#
# COMPACT_ATOMS: atom_id res chain seq x y z
N ASP A 1 -44.09 1.19 4.20
CA ASP A 1 -43.77 0.02 5.01
C ASP A 1 -42.28 -0.16 5.07
N VAL A 2 -41.72 -0.35 6.26
CA VAL A 2 -40.31 -0.65 6.48
C VAL A 2 -40.17 -2.16 6.72
N ILE A 3 -39.28 -2.79 5.94
CA ILE A 3 -38.93 -4.21 6.15
C ILE A 3 -37.87 -4.28 7.24
N ILE A 4 -38.17 -4.97 8.33
CA ILE A 4 -37.25 -5.20 9.42
C ILE A 4 -36.70 -6.62 9.32
N ILE A 5 -35.38 -6.77 9.22
CA ILE A 5 -34.70 -8.06 9.16
C ILE A 5 -33.90 -8.23 10.47
N TYR A 6 -34.21 -9.30 11.20
CA TYR A 6 -33.46 -9.69 12.40
C TYR A 6 -32.27 -10.56 12.02
N THR A 7 -31.13 -10.32 12.64
CA THR A 7 -29.90 -11.09 12.39
C THR A 7 -29.02 -11.11 13.64
N ASP A 8 -28.32 -12.21 13.84
CA ASP A 8 -27.34 -12.37 14.93
C ASP A 8 -25.98 -11.71 14.59
N ASN A 9 -25.76 -11.39 13.30
CA ASN A 9 -24.53 -10.74 12.81
C ASN A 9 -24.86 -9.65 11.78
N ILE A 10 -24.98 -8.42 12.30
CA ILE A 10 -25.32 -7.22 11.50
C ILE A 10 -24.31 -6.96 10.39
N GLU A 11 -23.00 -7.11 10.66
CA GLU A 11 -21.96 -6.80 9.65
C GLU A 11 -22.00 -7.80 8.50
N ASN A 12 -22.19 -9.09 8.78
CA ASN A 12 -22.37 -10.11 7.73
C ASN A 12 -23.66 -9.87 6.93
N ALA A 13 -24.76 -9.51 7.59
CA ALA A 13 -26.00 -9.16 6.91
C ALA A 13 -25.85 -7.96 5.97
N LYS A 14 -25.16 -6.89 6.42
CA LYS A 14 -24.84 -5.72 5.57
C LYS A 14 -24.04 -6.11 4.34
N ILE A 15 -23.03 -6.98 4.49
CA ILE A 15 -22.20 -7.44 3.37
C ILE A 15 -23.06 -8.19 2.35
N ARG A 16 -23.88 -9.15 2.79
CA ARG A 16 -24.76 -9.93 1.91
C ARG A 16 -25.77 -9.04 1.18
N VAL A 17 -26.40 -8.12 1.90
CA VAL A 17 -27.32 -7.14 1.29
C VAL A 17 -26.60 -6.27 0.27
N ALA A 18 -25.40 -5.77 0.58
CA ALA A 18 -24.62 -4.95 -0.36
C ALA A 18 -24.24 -5.73 -1.63
N ILE A 19 -23.77 -6.96 -1.48
CA ILE A 19 -23.42 -7.84 -2.60
C ILE A 19 -24.61 -8.02 -3.54
N GLU A 20 -25.77 -8.41 -3.01
CA GLU A 20 -26.99 -8.64 -3.81
C GLU A 20 -27.53 -7.34 -4.41
N PHE A 21 -27.59 -6.26 -3.62
CA PHE A 21 -28.08 -4.96 -4.08
C PHE A 21 -27.26 -4.40 -5.24
N TYR A 22 -25.94 -4.57 -5.21
CA TYR A 22 -25.03 -4.15 -6.28
C TYR A 22 -24.76 -5.23 -7.31
N ALA A 23 -25.56 -6.32 -7.34
CA ALA A 23 -25.51 -7.40 -8.32
C ALA A 23 -24.12 -8.08 -8.44
N ASN A 24 -23.50 -8.39 -7.30
CA ASN A 24 -22.25 -9.17 -7.20
C ASN A 24 -21.08 -8.60 -8.03
N PRO A 25 -20.74 -7.31 -7.92
CA PRO A 25 -19.73 -6.70 -8.79
C PRO A 25 -18.33 -7.33 -8.64
N GLU A 26 -18.03 -7.93 -7.49
CA GLU A 26 -16.78 -8.63 -7.23
C GLU A 26 -16.54 -9.85 -8.12
N LYS A 27 -17.59 -10.39 -8.73
CA LYS A 27 -17.50 -11.53 -9.67
C LYS A 27 -17.20 -11.10 -11.11
N GLU A 28 -17.45 -9.84 -11.44
CA GLU A 28 -17.21 -9.27 -12.77
C GLU A 28 -15.80 -8.69 -12.92
N LEU A 29 -15.12 -8.42 -11.79
CA LEU A 29 -13.82 -7.80 -11.69
C LEU A 29 -12.75 -8.82 -11.30
N LYS A 30 -11.51 -8.61 -11.74
CA LYS A 30 -10.37 -9.33 -11.21
C LYS A 30 -9.77 -8.55 -10.05
N LEU A 31 -9.64 -9.20 -8.90
CA LEU A 31 -9.30 -8.54 -7.65
C LEU A 31 -7.88 -8.86 -7.21
N ILE A 32 -7.11 -7.82 -6.91
CA ILE A 32 -5.75 -7.90 -6.37
C ILE A 32 -5.76 -7.30 -4.97
N GLY A 33 -5.54 -8.13 -3.95
CA GLY A 33 -5.47 -7.71 -2.55
C GLY A 33 -4.03 -7.52 -2.08
N ILE A 34 -3.75 -6.46 -1.32
CA ILE A 34 -2.42 -6.22 -0.76
C ILE A 34 -2.49 -6.29 0.76
N VAL A 35 -1.86 -7.30 1.32
CA VAL A 35 -1.89 -7.67 2.74
C VAL A 35 -0.55 -7.36 3.39
N GLY A 36 -0.57 -6.96 4.65
CA GLY A 36 0.62 -6.73 5.48
C GLY A 36 0.49 -5.51 6.38
N THR A 37 1.49 -5.25 7.21
CA THR A 37 1.49 -4.10 8.11
C THR A 37 1.96 -2.83 7.41
N SER A 38 2.97 -2.91 6.54
CA SER A 38 3.58 -1.77 5.84
C SER A 38 3.68 -2.01 4.33
N GLY A 39 3.83 -0.91 3.55
CA GLY A 39 4.06 -0.95 2.11
C GLY A 39 2.81 -1.12 1.24
N LYS A 40 1.62 -1.38 1.79
CA LYS A 40 0.39 -1.66 1.05
C LYS A 40 0.04 -0.59 0.02
N THR A 41 -0.09 0.66 0.46
CA THR A 41 -0.43 1.79 -0.42
C THR A 41 0.57 1.93 -1.56
N THR A 42 1.86 1.95 -1.24
CA THR A 42 2.93 2.09 -2.24
C THR A 42 2.89 0.96 -3.26
N THR A 43 2.79 -0.29 -2.79
CA THR A 43 2.67 -1.46 -3.67
C THR A 43 1.42 -1.39 -4.56
N ALA A 44 0.29 -0.93 -4.01
CA ALA A 44 -0.96 -0.77 -4.77
C ALA A 44 -0.80 0.24 -5.92
N PHE A 45 -0.19 1.38 -5.65
CA PHE A 45 0.07 2.39 -6.69
C PHE A 45 1.04 1.88 -7.77
N ILE A 46 2.12 1.20 -7.37
CA ILE A 46 3.08 0.63 -8.33
C ILE A 46 2.38 -0.41 -9.22
N ILE A 47 1.60 -1.32 -8.65
CA ILE A 47 0.86 -2.34 -9.41
C ILE A 47 -0.11 -1.68 -10.38
N ARG A 48 -0.91 -0.71 -9.91
CA ARG A 48 -1.82 0.04 -10.77
C ARG A 48 -1.07 0.64 -11.95
N GLU A 49 0.02 1.34 -11.71
CA GLU A 49 0.80 2.01 -12.75
C GLU A 49 1.35 1.02 -13.78
N ILE A 50 1.87 -0.13 -13.35
CA ILE A 50 2.33 -1.19 -14.26
C ILE A 50 1.16 -1.71 -15.13
N LEU A 51 -0.01 -1.93 -14.54
CA LEU A 51 -1.20 -2.41 -15.27
C LEU A 51 -1.68 -1.37 -16.30
N GLU A 52 -1.73 -0.09 -15.92
CA GLU A 52 -2.09 1.00 -16.85
C GLU A 52 -1.08 1.11 -18.02
N LYS A 53 0.23 0.99 -17.74
CA LYS A 53 1.25 0.94 -18.82
C LYS A 53 1.12 -0.32 -19.71
N ALA A 54 0.52 -1.38 -19.19
CA ALA A 54 0.17 -2.57 -19.99
C ALA A 54 -1.14 -2.40 -20.80
N GLY A 55 -1.78 -1.24 -20.77
CA GLY A 55 -3.07 -0.97 -21.41
C GLY A 55 -4.26 -1.64 -20.72
N ILE A 56 -4.11 -1.99 -19.45
CA ILE A 56 -5.15 -2.66 -18.65
C ILE A 56 -5.88 -1.61 -17.82
N ARG A 57 -7.15 -1.42 -18.06
CA ARG A 57 -8.00 -0.50 -17.32
C ARG A 57 -8.13 -0.93 -15.86
N THR A 58 -7.68 -0.09 -14.93
CA THR A 58 -7.46 -0.47 -13.53
C THR A 58 -8.18 0.46 -12.57
N GLY A 59 -8.81 -0.13 -11.54
CA GLY A 59 -9.31 0.56 -10.35
C GLY A 59 -8.33 0.44 -9.19
N LEU A 60 -8.30 1.44 -8.32
CA LEU A 60 -7.49 1.45 -7.10
C LEU A 60 -8.36 1.80 -5.90
N ILE A 61 -8.28 1.00 -4.83
CA ILE A 61 -8.93 1.29 -3.55
C ILE A 61 -7.89 1.18 -2.43
N THR A 62 -7.48 2.31 -1.88
CA THR A 62 -6.52 2.40 -0.77
C THR A 62 -7.14 3.13 0.41
N THR A 63 -6.45 3.18 1.53
CA THR A 63 -6.84 4.02 2.66
C THR A 63 -6.69 5.52 2.38
N MET A 64 -5.97 5.90 1.32
CA MET A 64 -5.82 7.31 0.90
C MET A 64 -6.83 7.71 -0.16
N TYR A 65 -6.92 6.95 -1.23
CA TYR A 65 -7.71 7.28 -2.42
C TYR A 65 -8.44 6.08 -2.97
N THR A 66 -9.59 6.34 -3.57
CA THR A 66 -10.24 5.46 -4.55
C THR A 66 -10.09 6.12 -5.92
N MET A 67 -9.59 5.37 -6.90
CA MET A 67 -9.31 5.88 -8.24
C MET A 67 -9.89 4.92 -9.30
N ILE A 68 -10.26 5.48 -10.43
CA ILE A 68 -10.52 4.74 -11.68
C ILE A 68 -9.58 5.35 -12.71
N GLU A 69 -8.65 4.56 -13.22
CA GLU A 69 -7.51 5.05 -13.99
C GLU A 69 -6.80 6.20 -13.22
N ASP A 70 -6.54 7.34 -13.83
CA ASP A 70 -5.88 8.48 -13.21
C ASP A 70 -6.82 9.42 -12.41
N LYS A 71 -8.13 9.12 -12.37
CA LYS A 71 -9.12 9.97 -11.72
C LYS A 71 -9.34 9.56 -10.28
N ILE A 72 -9.08 10.47 -9.33
CA ILE A 72 -9.49 10.30 -7.95
C ILE A 72 -11.02 10.50 -7.87
N VAL A 73 -11.73 9.42 -7.54
CA VAL A 73 -13.19 9.45 -7.36
C VAL A 73 -13.60 9.64 -5.90
N MET A 74 -12.71 9.32 -4.96
CA MET A 74 -12.94 9.55 -3.52
C MET A 74 -11.62 9.64 -2.75
N GLN A 75 -11.59 10.52 -1.73
CA GLN A 75 -10.51 10.58 -0.73
C GLN A 75 -10.96 9.81 0.53
N ASN A 76 -10.18 8.81 0.93
CA ASN A 76 -10.58 7.84 1.95
C ASN A 76 -10.15 8.17 3.39
N GLN A 77 -9.45 9.28 3.61
CA GLN A 77 -9.08 9.84 4.92
C GLN A 77 -8.45 8.82 5.91
N GLY A 78 -7.60 7.92 5.42
CA GLY A 78 -6.90 6.93 6.22
C GLY A 78 -7.69 5.65 6.55
N LYS A 79 -8.88 5.44 5.96
CA LYS A 79 -9.72 4.26 6.16
C LYS A 79 -10.20 3.69 4.83
N MET A 80 -10.50 2.40 4.81
CA MET A 80 -11.21 1.80 3.67
C MET A 80 -12.65 2.34 3.59
N PRO A 81 -13.26 2.36 2.39
CA PRO A 81 -14.69 2.66 2.24
C PRO A 81 -15.55 1.74 3.13
N ARG A 82 -16.67 2.25 3.62
CA ARG A 82 -17.64 1.44 4.36
C ARG A 82 -18.27 0.38 3.44
N ILE A 83 -18.81 -0.67 4.00
CA ILE A 83 -19.32 -1.85 3.26
C ILE A 83 -20.21 -1.45 2.06
N LEU A 84 -21.21 -0.61 2.25
CA LEU A 84 -22.10 -0.19 1.16
C LEU A 84 -21.38 0.63 0.11
N ASP A 85 -20.53 1.57 0.53
CA ASP A 85 -19.75 2.39 -0.39
C ASP A 85 -18.72 1.55 -1.16
N PHE A 86 -18.12 0.54 -0.50
CA PHE A 86 -17.17 -0.37 -1.11
C PHE A 86 -17.80 -1.15 -2.27
N PHE A 87 -18.96 -1.80 -2.07
CA PHE A 87 -19.63 -2.53 -3.13
C PHE A 87 -20.23 -1.60 -4.20
N LYS A 88 -20.68 -0.40 -3.82
CA LYS A 88 -21.08 0.64 -4.79
C LYS A 88 -19.91 1.02 -5.71
N ILE A 89 -18.72 1.23 -5.14
CA ILE A 89 -17.50 1.54 -5.90
C ILE A 89 -17.15 0.40 -6.85
N LEU A 90 -17.19 -0.86 -6.39
CA LEU A 90 -16.94 -2.01 -7.26
C LEU A 90 -17.94 -2.06 -8.42
N ARG A 91 -19.24 -1.77 -8.17
CA ARG A 91 -20.26 -1.70 -9.23
C ARG A 91 -19.96 -0.59 -10.23
N VAL A 92 -19.56 0.60 -9.77
CA VAL A 92 -19.15 1.69 -10.66
C VAL A 92 -17.95 1.28 -11.50
N MET A 93 -16.95 0.64 -10.92
CA MET A 93 -15.76 0.16 -11.62
C MET A 93 -16.13 -0.89 -12.68
N ALA A 94 -17.04 -1.84 -12.37
CA ALA A 94 -17.51 -2.83 -13.33
C ALA A 94 -18.25 -2.18 -14.50
N ASN A 95 -19.13 -1.21 -14.24
CA ASN A 95 -19.86 -0.46 -15.26
C ASN A 95 -18.92 0.38 -16.16
N GLU A 96 -17.80 0.84 -15.62
CA GLU A 96 -16.75 1.57 -16.34
C GLU A 96 -15.77 0.62 -17.06
N SER A 97 -16.07 -0.69 -17.12
CA SER A 97 -15.24 -1.71 -17.78
C SER A 97 -13.81 -1.81 -17.22
N VAL A 98 -13.64 -1.52 -15.92
CA VAL A 98 -12.40 -1.81 -15.19
C VAL A 98 -12.17 -3.33 -15.21
N MET A 99 -10.95 -3.75 -15.57
CA MET A 99 -10.59 -5.17 -15.61
C MET A 99 -10.02 -5.66 -14.29
N TYR A 100 -9.12 -4.89 -13.70
CA TYR A 100 -8.50 -5.22 -12.42
C TYR A 100 -8.76 -4.13 -11.38
N VAL A 101 -9.06 -4.55 -10.15
CA VAL A 101 -9.10 -3.64 -8.99
C VAL A 101 -7.99 -4.01 -8.03
N VAL A 102 -7.07 -3.09 -7.83
CA VAL A 102 -5.99 -3.20 -6.86
C VAL A 102 -6.45 -2.57 -5.56
N MET A 103 -6.41 -3.32 -4.46
CA MET A 103 -6.90 -2.79 -3.18
C MET A 103 -6.03 -3.15 -2.00
N GLU A 104 -5.92 -2.22 -1.07
CA GLU A 104 -5.38 -2.52 0.25
C GLU A 104 -6.35 -3.41 1.03
N THR A 105 -5.82 -4.36 1.80
CA THR A 105 -6.58 -5.15 2.75
C THR A 105 -6.03 -4.94 4.17
N PRO A 106 -6.33 -3.78 4.81
CA PRO A 106 -5.89 -3.51 6.17
C PRO A 106 -6.47 -4.54 7.13
N VAL A 107 -5.68 -4.95 8.14
CA VAL A 107 -6.11 -5.92 9.16
C VAL A 107 -7.39 -5.49 9.88
N SER A 108 -7.61 -4.17 10.07
CA SER A 108 -8.86 -3.66 10.63
C SER A 108 -10.07 -4.03 9.78
N SER A 109 -10.00 -3.83 8.47
CA SER A 109 -11.11 -4.10 7.55
C SER A 109 -11.32 -5.59 7.32
N ILE A 110 -10.25 -6.42 7.45
CA ILE A 110 -10.38 -7.88 7.46
C ILE A 110 -11.19 -8.32 8.69
N LYS A 111 -10.87 -7.79 9.87
CA LYS A 111 -11.60 -8.07 11.12
C LYS A 111 -13.07 -7.63 11.07
N GLU A 112 -13.35 -6.51 10.42
CA GLU A 112 -14.69 -6.01 10.18
C GLU A 112 -15.48 -6.85 9.16
N GLY A 113 -14.83 -7.88 8.56
CA GLY A 113 -15.44 -8.80 7.62
C GLY A 113 -15.59 -8.25 6.20
N LEU A 114 -15.05 -7.06 5.88
CA LEU A 114 -15.23 -6.41 4.57
C LEU A 114 -14.89 -7.32 3.38
N PHE A 115 -13.94 -8.25 3.58
CA PHE A 115 -13.44 -9.14 2.53
C PHE A 115 -13.90 -10.60 2.67
N SER A 116 -14.79 -10.93 3.62
CA SER A 116 -15.16 -12.33 3.95
C SER A 116 -15.75 -13.12 2.78
N ASN A 117 -16.44 -12.43 1.86
CA ASN A 117 -17.07 -13.05 0.68
C ASN A 117 -16.31 -12.74 -0.62
N ILE A 118 -15.06 -12.26 -0.52
CA ILE A 118 -14.25 -11.89 -1.68
C ILE A 118 -13.23 -12.99 -1.96
N CYS A 119 -13.22 -13.49 -3.20
CA CYS A 119 -12.16 -14.35 -3.71
C CYS A 119 -11.19 -13.49 -4.55
N PHE A 120 -9.97 -13.33 -4.07
CA PHE A 120 -8.94 -12.59 -4.79
C PHE A 120 -8.32 -13.44 -5.90
N ASP A 121 -8.12 -12.86 -7.09
CA ASP A 121 -7.34 -13.50 -8.14
C ASP A 121 -5.85 -13.53 -7.77
N TYR A 122 -5.38 -12.44 -7.16
CA TYR A 122 -4.01 -12.32 -6.66
C TYR A 122 -3.99 -11.66 -5.29
N VAL A 123 -3.09 -12.12 -4.45
CA VAL A 123 -2.77 -11.46 -3.18
C VAL A 123 -1.28 -11.20 -3.11
N VAL A 124 -0.91 -9.98 -2.74
CA VAL A 124 0.48 -9.60 -2.45
C VAL A 124 0.66 -9.51 -0.95
N TYR A 125 1.47 -10.39 -0.39
CA TYR A 125 1.84 -10.38 1.01
C TYR A 125 3.15 -9.63 1.19
N THR A 126 3.09 -8.43 1.79
CA THR A 126 4.26 -7.56 1.93
C THR A 126 5.11 -7.93 3.13
N ASN A 127 4.56 -7.85 4.33
CA ASN A 127 5.29 -8.12 5.58
C ASN A 127 4.36 -8.19 6.80
N ILE A 128 4.93 -8.65 7.93
CA ILE A 128 4.42 -8.41 9.29
C ILE A 128 5.59 -7.85 10.11
N ILE A 129 5.47 -6.60 10.52
CA ILE A 129 6.46 -5.89 11.33
C ILE A 129 5.87 -5.76 12.74
N LYS A 130 6.53 -6.38 13.74
CA LYS A 130 6.03 -6.43 15.14
C LYS A 130 5.83 -5.04 15.73
N GLU A 131 6.74 -4.12 15.44
CA GLU A 131 6.77 -2.75 15.94
C GLU A 131 5.60 -1.91 15.39
N GLU A 132 5.08 -2.27 14.21
CA GLU A 132 3.93 -1.60 13.60
C GLU A 132 2.59 -2.17 14.03
N ILE A 133 2.57 -3.27 14.78
CA ILE A 133 1.34 -3.87 15.28
C ILE A 133 0.89 -3.13 16.54
N ASN A 134 -0.17 -2.35 16.41
CA ASN A 134 -0.85 -1.78 17.57
C ASN A 134 -1.52 -2.92 18.36
N LYS A 135 -0.91 -3.27 19.53
CA LYS A 135 -1.35 -4.38 20.37
C LYS A 135 -2.78 -4.20 20.91
N GLU A 136 -3.19 -2.97 21.19
CA GLU A 136 -4.55 -2.67 21.66
C GLU A 136 -5.58 -2.93 20.56
N LYS A 137 -5.25 -2.56 19.33
CA LYS A 137 -6.16 -2.68 18.18
C LYS A 137 -6.15 -4.07 17.55
N TYR A 138 -4.99 -4.72 17.46
CA TYR A 138 -4.82 -5.97 16.69
C TYR A 138 -4.48 -7.20 17.54
N GLY A 139 -4.28 -7.03 18.83
CA GLY A 139 -3.82 -8.10 19.72
C GLY A 139 -2.32 -8.39 19.54
N ASN A 140 -1.95 -9.65 19.44
CA ASN A 140 -0.57 -10.04 19.19
C ASN A 140 -0.29 -10.28 17.69
N THR A 141 0.99 -10.47 17.36
CA THR A 141 1.46 -10.73 15.99
C THR A 141 0.78 -11.97 15.36
N MET A 142 0.52 -13.02 16.15
CA MET A 142 -0.13 -14.24 15.67
C MET A 142 -1.57 -13.99 15.24
N LYS A 143 -2.34 -13.22 16.01
CA LYS A 143 -3.72 -12.88 15.66
C LYS A 143 -3.80 -11.99 14.42
N CYS A 144 -2.84 -11.11 14.24
CA CYS A 144 -2.70 -10.32 13.02
C CYS A 144 -2.41 -11.24 11.82
N LEU A 145 -1.53 -12.22 11.99
CA LEU A 145 -1.21 -13.21 10.96
C LEU A 145 -2.44 -14.05 10.61
N GLU A 146 -3.15 -14.59 11.58
CA GLU A 146 -4.36 -15.41 11.36
C GLU A 146 -5.41 -14.68 10.52
N ASN A 147 -5.68 -13.40 10.82
CA ASN A 147 -6.61 -12.60 10.02
C ASN A 147 -6.12 -12.47 8.56
N THR A 148 -4.82 -12.30 8.34
CA THR A 148 -4.29 -12.17 6.98
C THR A 148 -4.29 -13.51 6.23
N LEU A 149 -4.16 -14.65 6.91
CA LEU A 149 -4.22 -15.97 6.30
C LEU A 149 -5.61 -16.31 5.73
N GLU A 150 -6.69 -15.73 6.26
CA GLU A 150 -8.02 -15.85 5.66
C GLU A 150 -8.04 -15.33 4.22
N ILE A 151 -7.47 -14.15 3.98
CA ILE A 151 -7.35 -13.57 2.64
C ILE A 151 -6.48 -14.46 1.73
N ILE A 152 -5.38 -15.01 2.25
CA ILE A 152 -4.47 -15.91 1.51
C ILE A 152 -5.23 -17.17 1.05
N ARG A 153 -5.96 -17.84 1.97
CA ARG A 153 -6.73 -19.05 1.65
C ARG A 153 -7.82 -18.80 0.61
N ASN A 154 -8.43 -17.61 0.64
CA ASN A 154 -9.47 -17.16 -0.29
C ASN A 154 -8.90 -16.51 -1.56
N SER A 155 -7.64 -16.82 -1.92
CA SER A 155 -7.00 -16.33 -3.13
C SER A 155 -6.60 -17.44 -4.09
N LYS A 156 -6.47 -17.10 -5.38
CA LYS A 156 -6.00 -18.05 -6.41
C LYS A 156 -4.47 -18.12 -6.44
N LYS A 157 -3.80 -16.96 -6.38
CA LYS A 157 -2.34 -16.85 -6.48
C LYS A 157 -1.80 -15.83 -5.47
N VAL A 158 -0.62 -16.07 -4.94
CA VAL A 158 -0.01 -15.24 -3.89
C VAL A 158 1.43 -14.84 -4.26
N VAL A 159 1.76 -13.59 -4.02
CA VAL A 159 3.13 -13.06 -4.07
C VAL A 159 3.64 -12.98 -2.63
N VAL A 160 4.73 -13.66 -2.30
CA VAL A 160 5.21 -13.85 -0.93
C VAL A 160 6.58 -13.19 -0.74
N ASN A 161 6.71 -12.36 0.28
CA ASN A 161 8.00 -11.83 0.70
C ASN A 161 8.81 -12.92 1.41
N GLU A 162 9.89 -13.40 0.78
CA GLU A 162 10.75 -14.45 1.32
C GLU A 162 11.60 -13.99 2.51
N ASP A 163 11.80 -12.71 2.67
CA ASP A 163 12.53 -12.12 3.80
C ASP A 163 11.63 -11.87 5.02
N CYS A 164 10.31 -12.13 4.92
CA CYS A 164 9.37 -11.96 6.02
C CYS A 164 9.37 -13.18 6.96
N LEU A 165 9.29 -12.92 8.28
CA LEU A 165 9.23 -13.99 9.30
C LEU A 165 8.03 -14.93 9.12
N ALA A 166 6.94 -14.46 8.57
CA ALA A 166 5.72 -15.25 8.37
C ALA A 166 5.69 -16.00 7.03
N ARG A 167 6.75 -15.99 6.21
CA ARG A 167 6.78 -16.58 4.86
C ARG A 167 6.28 -18.02 4.79
N GLU A 168 6.71 -18.87 5.71
CA GLU A 168 6.33 -20.29 5.71
C GLU A 168 4.82 -20.46 5.99
N TYR A 169 4.26 -19.68 6.93
CA TYR A 169 2.82 -19.71 7.19
C TYR A 169 2.02 -19.28 5.95
N VAL A 170 2.50 -18.25 5.24
CA VAL A 170 1.85 -17.77 4.02
C VAL A 170 1.92 -18.80 2.92
N LYS A 171 3.12 -19.36 2.64
CA LYS A 171 3.34 -20.40 1.61
C LYS A 171 2.48 -21.63 1.86
N ASN A 172 2.41 -22.12 3.10
CA ASN A 172 1.62 -23.29 3.48
C ASN A 172 0.10 -23.11 3.34
N ASN A 173 -0.38 -21.86 3.26
CA ASN A 173 -1.80 -21.53 3.07
C ASN A 173 -2.13 -21.05 1.65
N ALA A 174 -1.12 -20.83 0.79
CA ALA A 174 -1.28 -20.40 -0.58
C ALA A 174 -1.48 -21.60 -1.53
N LYS A 175 -2.44 -21.51 -2.47
CA LYS A 175 -2.66 -22.53 -3.50
C LYS A 175 -1.56 -22.54 -4.56
N GLN A 176 -1.13 -21.35 -4.96
CA GLN A 176 -0.03 -21.10 -5.88
C GLN A 176 0.67 -19.82 -5.47
N TYR A 177 1.99 -19.80 -5.49
CA TYR A 177 2.75 -18.60 -5.13
C TYR A 177 4.00 -18.39 -5.97
N ILE A 178 4.49 -17.15 -5.94
CA ILE A 178 5.82 -16.70 -6.37
C ILE A 178 6.45 -15.92 -5.23
N THR A 179 7.77 -15.99 -5.09
CA THR A 179 8.52 -15.36 -4.01
C THR A 179 9.32 -14.16 -4.49
N TYR A 180 9.49 -13.18 -3.62
CA TYR A 180 10.40 -12.05 -3.84
C TYR A 180 11.16 -11.68 -2.57
N GLY A 181 12.32 -11.08 -2.72
CA GLY A 181 13.15 -10.66 -1.58
C GLY A 181 14.46 -10.02 -2.01
N ILE A 182 15.26 -9.65 -1.02
CA ILE A 182 16.58 -9.04 -1.21
C ILE A 182 17.68 -9.94 -0.62
N THR A 183 17.36 -10.65 0.46
CA THR A 183 18.34 -11.39 1.28
C THR A 183 18.29 -12.88 1.03
N ASN A 184 17.10 -13.46 1.03
CA ASN A 184 16.93 -14.89 0.87
C ASN A 184 16.77 -15.25 -0.61
N LYS A 185 17.18 -16.49 -0.97
CA LYS A 185 16.98 -17.02 -2.32
C LYS A 185 15.48 -17.09 -2.64
N CYS A 186 15.06 -16.46 -3.71
CA CYS A 186 13.67 -16.36 -4.15
C CYS A 186 13.58 -16.23 -5.67
N ASP A 187 12.35 -16.21 -6.22
CA ASP A 187 12.11 -16.15 -7.66
C ASP A 187 12.45 -14.79 -8.24
N ILE A 188 12.10 -13.72 -7.52
CA ILE A 188 12.33 -12.34 -7.93
C ILE A 188 13.29 -11.69 -6.94
N ILE A 189 14.54 -11.60 -7.34
CA ILE A 189 15.64 -11.03 -6.54
C ILE A 189 16.44 -10.06 -7.40
N PRO A 190 16.80 -8.85 -6.89
CA PRO A 190 17.62 -7.92 -7.65
C PRO A 190 19.07 -8.40 -7.72
N SER A 191 19.72 -8.19 -8.85
CA SER A 191 21.16 -8.39 -8.99
C SER A 191 21.94 -7.36 -8.17
N SER A 192 21.44 -6.13 -8.13
CA SER A 192 21.93 -5.05 -7.28
C SER A 192 20.87 -3.94 -7.17
N PHE A 193 21.01 -3.10 -6.13
CA PHE A 193 20.24 -1.86 -6.04
C PHE A 193 21.07 -0.75 -5.39
N GLN A 194 20.74 0.49 -5.74
CA GLN A 194 21.35 1.68 -5.15
C GLN A 194 20.27 2.67 -4.73
N ILE A 195 20.40 3.22 -3.53
CA ILE A 195 19.49 4.23 -3.00
C ILE A 195 20.25 5.54 -2.90
N ARG A 196 19.70 6.60 -3.48
CA ARG A 196 20.24 7.96 -3.48
C ARG A 196 19.22 8.91 -2.82
N SER A 197 19.62 10.16 -2.63
CA SER A 197 18.75 11.18 -2.01
C SER A 197 17.50 11.54 -2.82
N ASN A 198 17.48 11.28 -4.12
CA ASN A 198 16.42 11.66 -5.05
C ASN A 198 15.89 10.50 -5.93
N TYR A 199 16.49 9.32 -5.89
CA TYR A 199 16.01 8.14 -6.62
C TYR A 199 16.50 6.83 -5.99
N THR A 200 15.84 5.76 -6.35
CA THR A 200 16.30 4.37 -6.14
C THR A 200 16.49 3.72 -7.51
N GLU A 201 17.59 3.00 -7.69
CA GLU A 201 17.88 2.25 -8.90
C GLU A 201 17.98 0.76 -8.57
N ILE A 202 17.30 -0.09 -9.36
CA ILE A 202 17.28 -1.54 -9.21
C ILE A 202 17.74 -2.17 -10.53
N SER A 203 18.71 -3.08 -10.47
CA SER A 203 19.12 -3.93 -11.59
C SER A 203 18.60 -5.35 -11.36
N ILE A 204 17.82 -5.88 -12.29
CA ILE A 204 17.10 -7.14 -12.09
C ILE A 204 16.85 -7.89 -13.40
N MET A 205 16.75 -9.22 -13.31
CA MET A 205 16.30 -10.08 -14.42
C MET A 205 14.78 -10.27 -14.35
N ILE A 206 14.07 -9.90 -15.40
CA ILE A 206 12.61 -10.11 -15.54
C ILE A 206 12.38 -10.84 -16.86
N ASN A 207 11.77 -12.02 -16.82
CA ASN A 207 11.48 -12.80 -18.03
C ASN A 207 12.73 -13.00 -18.92
N LYS A 208 13.89 -13.31 -18.33
CA LYS A 208 15.21 -13.46 -18.98
C LYS A 208 15.76 -12.16 -19.61
N ASN A 209 15.15 -11.02 -19.39
CA ASN A 209 15.65 -9.70 -19.79
C ASN A 209 16.29 -9.01 -18.59
N PHE A 210 17.53 -8.55 -18.74
CA PHE A 210 18.17 -7.69 -17.77
C PHE A 210 17.66 -6.28 -17.93
N VAL A 211 17.10 -5.71 -16.87
CA VAL A 211 16.59 -4.34 -16.87
C VAL A 211 17.16 -3.54 -15.70
N LYS A 212 17.39 -2.27 -15.96
CA LYS A 212 17.79 -1.27 -14.99
C LYS A 212 16.65 -0.28 -14.85
N ILE A 213 16.13 -0.12 -13.62
CA ILE A 213 14.93 0.64 -13.31
C ILE A 213 15.33 1.76 -12.36
N ARG A 214 15.02 3.01 -12.72
CA ARG A 214 15.25 4.18 -11.87
C ARG A 214 13.90 4.80 -11.50
N MET A 215 13.59 4.82 -10.21
CA MET A 215 12.32 5.33 -9.69
C MET A 215 12.53 6.44 -8.68
N SER A 216 11.56 7.35 -8.56
CA SER A 216 11.56 8.45 -7.58
C SER A 216 11.28 8.00 -6.14
N LEU A 217 10.80 6.77 -5.94
CA LEU A 217 10.53 6.21 -4.62
C LEU A 217 11.83 5.85 -3.89
N ILE A 218 12.12 6.53 -2.78
CA ILE A 218 13.38 6.41 -2.05
C ILE A 218 13.26 5.38 -0.92
N GLY A 219 14.35 4.65 -0.66
CA GLY A 219 14.51 3.81 0.51
C GLY A 219 14.36 2.32 0.26
N GLN A 220 14.87 1.52 1.21
CA GLN A 220 14.85 0.06 1.12
C GLN A 220 13.43 -0.52 1.07
N THR A 221 12.50 0.10 1.81
CA THR A 221 11.08 -0.28 1.75
C THR A 221 10.51 -0.15 0.33
N SER A 222 10.94 0.88 -0.42
CA SER A 222 10.53 1.07 -1.81
C SER A 222 11.08 -0.02 -2.73
N VAL A 223 12.30 -0.52 -2.45
CA VAL A 223 12.83 -1.69 -3.17
C VAL A 223 11.93 -2.90 -2.96
N TYR A 224 11.57 -3.25 -1.72
CA TYR A 224 10.66 -4.36 -1.43
C TYR A 224 9.29 -4.20 -2.10
N ASN A 225 8.69 -3.00 -2.05
CA ASN A 225 7.41 -2.73 -2.67
C ASN A 225 7.46 -2.89 -4.20
N SER A 226 8.57 -2.47 -4.81
CA SER A 226 8.81 -2.63 -6.25
C SER A 226 9.00 -4.10 -6.63
N LEU A 227 9.79 -4.87 -5.85
CA LEU A 227 9.97 -6.30 -6.09
C LEU A 227 8.64 -7.06 -5.96
N ALA A 228 7.79 -6.71 -5.02
CA ALA A 228 6.44 -7.27 -4.87
C ALA A 228 5.59 -7.02 -6.12
N ALA A 229 5.61 -5.81 -6.64
CA ALA A 229 4.88 -5.44 -7.85
C ALA A 229 5.47 -6.12 -9.11
N ILE A 230 6.81 -6.21 -9.23
CA ILE A 230 7.50 -6.95 -10.29
C ILE A 230 7.09 -8.43 -10.25
N ALA A 231 7.07 -9.06 -9.07
CA ALA A 231 6.71 -10.45 -8.92
C ALA A 231 5.26 -10.71 -9.37
N LEU A 232 4.32 -9.84 -9.00
CA LEU A 232 2.94 -9.93 -9.47
C LEU A 232 2.86 -9.74 -10.99
N ALA A 233 3.47 -8.70 -11.53
CA ALA A 233 3.43 -8.41 -12.96
C ALA A 233 4.08 -9.53 -13.79
N ASN A 234 5.18 -10.11 -13.30
CA ASN A 234 5.82 -11.30 -13.89
C ASN A 234 4.88 -12.51 -13.88
N MET A 235 4.18 -12.77 -12.76
CA MET A 235 3.18 -13.84 -12.64
C MET A 235 1.98 -13.62 -13.58
N MET A 236 1.65 -12.38 -13.92
CA MET A 236 0.61 -11.99 -14.87
C MET A 236 1.09 -12.04 -16.34
N GLY A 237 2.38 -12.27 -16.59
CA GLY A 237 2.96 -12.35 -17.92
C GLY A 237 3.22 -10.99 -18.58
N ILE A 238 3.27 -9.90 -17.80
CA ILE A 238 3.60 -8.56 -18.29
C ILE A 238 5.08 -8.52 -18.67
N ASN A 239 5.41 -7.93 -19.81
CA ASN A 239 6.79 -7.87 -20.28
C ASN A 239 7.67 -6.92 -19.46
N ALA A 240 8.98 -7.13 -19.49
CA ALA A 240 9.95 -6.43 -18.66
C ALA A 240 10.00 -4.92 -18.92
N GLU A 241 9.84 -4.48 -20.18
CA GLU A 241 9.85 -3.06 -20.52
C GLU A 241 8.62 -2.32 -19.99
N THR A 242 7.45 -2.93 -20.08
CA THR A 242 6.22 -2.38 -19.49
C THR A 242 6.32 -2.27 -17.97
N ILE A 243 6.89 -3.30 -17.31
CA ILE A 243 7.13 -3.28 -15.85
C ILE A 243 8.08 -2.13 -15.49
N LYS A 244 9.18 -1.98 -16.23
CA LYS A 244 10.13 -0.88 -16.04
C LYS A 244 9.43 0.47 -16.17
N ASN A 245 8.70 0.69 -17.27
CA ASN A 245 8.01 1.95 -17.54
C ASN A 245 7.01 2.32 -16.45
N GLY A 246 6.25 1.34 -15.92
CA GLY A 246 5.35 1.53 -14.80
C GLY A 246 6.06 1.94 -13.51
N LEU A 247 7.19 1.30 -13.19
CA LEU A 247 7.98 1.64 -12.00
C LEU A 247 8.65 3.02 -12.09
N GLU A 248 9.12 3.40 -13.28
CA GLU A 248 9.79 4.69 -13.50
C GLU A 248 8.82 5.87 -13.52
N SER A 249 7.53 5.64 -13.87
CA SER A 249 6.50 6.67 -13.92
C SER A 249 5.69 6.83 -12.63
N VAL A 250 5.81 5.91 -11.66
CA VAL A 250 4.97 5.94 -10.47
C VAL A 250 5.16 7.18 -9.61
N VAL A 251 4.05 7.84 -9.31
CA VAL A 251 3.96 8.94 -8.33
C VAL A 251 2.84 8.62 -7.36
N ILE A 252 3.09 8.80 -6.07
CA ILE A 252 2.08 8.60 -5.03
C ILE A 252 1.81 9.96 -4.39
N PRO A 253 0.69 10.61 -4.72
CA PRO A 253 0.41 11.95 -4.21
C PRO A 253 0.44 12.00 -2.68
N GLY A 254 1.25 12.92 -2.13
CA GLY A 254 1.38 13.12 -0.70
C GLY A 254 2.04 11.99 0.09
N LYS A 255 2.74 11.05 -0.56
CA LYS A 255 3.46 9.98 0.15
C LYS A 255 4.86 9.79 -0.43
N ARG A 256 5.87 10.31 0.28
CA ARG A 256 7.27 10.35 -0.19
C ARG A 256 7.39 10.91 -1.60
N GLU A 257 6.50 11.83 -1.93
CA GLU A 257 6.43 12.46 -3.23
C GLU A 257 7.60 13.43 -3.39
N ILE A 258 8.46 13.19 -4.38
CA ILE A 258 9.57 14.06 -4.70
C ILE A 258 9.10 15.14 -5.67
N ILE A 259 9.23 16.39 -5.26
CA ILE A 259 8.85 17.55 -6.06
C ILE A 259 10.07 18.03 -6.86
N PRO A 260 9.99 17.98 -8.20
CA PRO A 260 11.02 18.57 -9.05
C PRO A 260 11.16 20.08 -8.80
N ASN A 261 12.38 20.57 -8.70
CA ASN A 261 12.65 22.00 -8.58
C ASN A 261 13.93 22.38 -9.33
N PRO A 262 14.05 23.65 -9.79
CA PRO A 262 15.20 24.09 -10.60
C PRO A 262 16.56 24.04 -9.88
N GLU A 263 16.56 24.06 -8.56
CA GLU A 263 17.77 24.08 -7.73
C GLU A 263 18.30 22.66 -7.43
N GLU A 264 17.63 21.63 -7.93
CA GLU A 264 17.95 20.20 -7.70
C GLU A 264 18.02 19.80 -6.21
N ILE A 265 17.47 20.62 -5.31
CA ILE A 265 17.36 20.30 -3.89
C ILE A 265 16.23 19.29 -3.73
N PRO A 266 16.48 18.11 -3.15
CA PRO A 266 15.41 17.14 -2.95
C PRO A 266 14.33 17.68 -2.02
N ILE A 267 13.12 17.92 -2.55
CA ILE A 267 11.94 18.30 -1.78
C ILE A 267 11.01 17.09 -1.74
N MET A 268 10.68 16.65 -0.53
CA MET A 268 9.78 15.52 -0.32
C MET A 268 8.52 15.96 0.41
N ILE A 269 7.36 15.57 -0.12
CA ILE A 269 6.07 15.69 0.57
C ILE A 269 5.68 14.33 1.14
N ASP A 270 5.36 14.30 2.43
CA ASP A 270 4.84 13.11 3.09
C ASP A 270 3.68 13.46 4.04
N GLY A 271 2.54 12.78 3.88
CA GLY A 271 1.33 12.98 4.68
C GLY A 271 1.29 12.14 5.96
N GLU A 272 2.41 11.55 6.38
CA GLU A 272 2.48 10.72 7.58
C GLU A 272 2.19 11.55 8.84
N ARG A 273 1.41 10.98 9.76
CA ARG A 273 0.97 11.64 10.99
C ARG A 273 1.32 10.87 12.26
N ASP A 274 1.79 9.65 12.11
CA ASP A 274 2.26 8.84 13.23
C ASP A 274 3.70 9.18 13.57
N ASN A 275 3.96 9.55 14.83
CA ASN A 275 5.28 9.99 15.30
C ASN A 275 6.36 8.92 15.08
N ASN A 276 6.05 7.64 15.30
CA ASN A 276 7.02 6.55 15.12
C ASN A 276 7.39 6.38 13.64
N ARG A 277 6.40 6.52 12.75
CA ARG A 277 6.63 6.42 11.30
C ARG A 277 7.40 7.63 10.77
N ILE A 278 7.15 8.83 11.29
CA ILE A 278 7.94 10.03 10.99
C ILE A 278 9.39 9.80 11.43
N GLU A 279 9.61 9.29 12.64
CA GLU A 279 10.96 8.97 13.13
C GLU A 279 11.66 7.93 12.24
N MET A 280 10.95 6.87 11.86
CA MET A 280 11.47 5.84 10.94
C MET A 280 11.84 6.43 9.58
N LEU A 281 11.01 7.30 9.01
CA LEU A 281 11.29 8.01 7.76
C LEU A 281 12.56 8.85 7.87
N LEU A 282 12.68 9.69 8.89
CA LEU A 282 13.85 10.54 9.09
C LEU A 282 15.14 9.72 9.29
N LYS A 283 15.07 8.64 10.08
CA LYS A 283 16.18 7.69 10.25
C LYS A 283 16.57 7.01 8.92
N GLU A 284 15.60 6.67 8.10
CA GLU A 284 15.85 6.08 6.79
C GLU A 284 16.52 7.08 5.86
N LEU A 285 15.97 8.30 5.76
CA LEU A 285 16.53 9.37 4.92
C LEU A 285 17.96 9.73 5.31
N ARG A 286 18.27 9.75 6.61
CA ARG A 286 19.61 10.06 7.11
C ARG A 286 20.69 9.10 6.61
N LYS A 287 20.33 7.87 6.23
CA LYS A 287 21.30 6.91 5.66
C LYS A 287 21.79 7.31 4.26
N TYR A 288 21.03 8.14 3.57
CA TYR A 288 21.27 8.52 2.16
C TYR A 288 21.55 10.01 1.97
N ILE A 289 21.28 10.84 2.98
CA ILE A 289 21.46 12.28 2.94
C ILE A 289 22.66 12.65 3.82
N THR A 290 23.69 13.23 3.20
CA THR A 290 24.87 13.73 3.90
C THR A 290 24.73 15.19 4.32
N GLY A 291 23.82 15.95 3.69
CA GLY A 291 23.54 17.35 3.98
C GLY A 291 22.56 17.53 5.14
N ARG A 292 22.12 18.78 5.34
CA ARG A 292 21.12 19.14 6.36
C ARG A 292 19.73 18.68 5.93
N ILE A 293 18.95 18.16 6.88
CA ILE A 293 17.53 17.90 6.71
C ILE A 293 16.75 19.08 7.25
N SER A 294 15.97 19.73 6.39
CA SER A 294 15.01 20.77 6.77
C SER A 294 13.60 20.17 6.77
N VAL A 295 12.88 20.32 7.86
CA VAL A 295 11.51 19.82 8.00
C VAL A 295 10.55 20.98 8.16
N VAL A 296 9.46 20.96 7.39
CA VAL A 296 8.31 21.84 7.57
C VAL A 296 7.16 20.99 8.10
N VAL A 297 6.65 21.31 9.27
CA VAL A 297 5.59 20.54 9.94
C VAL A 297 4.53 21.45 10.51
N GLY A 298 3.25 21.03 10.39
CA GLY A 298 2.11 21.72 10.97
C GLY A 298 1.38 20.87 11.99
N ALA A 299 0.92 21.48 13.10
CA ALA A 299 -0.01 20.84 14.01
C ALA A 299 -1.40 20.74 13.36
N ASN A 300 -2.08 19.59 13.56
CA ASN A 300 -3.44 19.38 13.10
C ASN A 300 -4.45 19.61 14.23
N GLU A 301 -5.67 19.97 13.86
CA GLU A 301 -6.78 20.04 14.80
C GLU A 301 -7.01 18.66 15.44
N GLY A 302 -7.02 18.59 16.78
CA GLY A 302 -7.19 17.33 17.54
C GLY A 302 -5.89 16.59 17.90
N ASP A 303 -4.72 17.07 17.49
CA ASP A 303 -3.47 16.54 18.01
C ASP A 303 -3.32 16.91 19.51
N SER A 304 -3.02 15.92 20.37
CA SER A 304 -2.78 16.15 21.79
C SER A 304 -1.44 16.85 22.01
N GLU A 305 -1.32 17.59 23.12
CA GLU A 305 -0.07 18.24 23.51
C GLU A 305 1.08 17.24 23.65
N GLU A 306 0.80 16.06 24.20
CA GLU A 306 1.77 14.97 24.34
C GLU A 306 2.29 14.50 22.96
N LYS A 307 1.38 14.33 21.98
CA LYS A 307 1.75 13.95 20.62
C LYS A 307 2.64 15.00 19.97
N LEU A 308 2.29 16.29 20.12
CA LEU A 308 3.07 17.41 19.57
C LEU A 308 4.44 17.54 20.26
N PHE A 309 4.49 17.36 21.58
CA PHE A 309 5.75 17.37 22.32
C PHE A 309 6.69 16.24 21.88
N ASN A 310 6.15 15.03 21.72
CA ASN A 310 6.92 13.89 21.23
C ASN A 310 7.38 14.09 19.78
N LEU A 311 6.55 14.68 18.92
CA LEU A 311 6.95 15.07 17.56
C LEU A 311 8.12 16.05 17.59
N GLY A 312 8.05 17.09 18.42
CA GLY A 312 9.13 18.06 18.59
C GLY A 312 10.45 17.41 19.00
N LYS A 313 10.42 16.42 19.94
CA LYS A 313 11.62 15.65 20.32
C LYS A 313 12.20 14.86 19.15
N ILE A 314 11.34 14.21 18.35
CA ILE A 314 11.78 13.44 17.18
C ILE A 314 12.43 14.35 16.17
N LEU A 315 11.79 15.46 15.82
CA LEU A 315 12.31 16.42 14.85
C LEU A 315 13.65 17.00 15.32
N GLY A 316 13.75 17.45 16.59
CA GLY A 316 14.98 17.99 17.17
C GLY A 316 16.15 17.00 17.19
N LYS A 317 15.88 15.69 17.14
CA LYS A 317 16.89 14.64 17.09
C LYS A 317 17.38 14.34 15.67
N HIS A 318 16.55 14.54 14.66
CA HIS A 318 16.79 14.02 13.31
C HIS A 318 16.88 15.08 12.20
N ALA A 319 16.49 16.34 12.49
CA ALA A 319 16.54 17.45 11.54
C ALA A 319 17.40 18.61 12.07
N GLU A 320 18.12 19.28 11.18
CA GLU A 320 18.93 20.47 11.52
C GLU A 320 18.14 21.78 11.43
N ILE A 321 17.07 21.80 10.62
CA ILE A 321 16.20 22.97 10.48
C ILE A 321 14.76 22.51 10.65
N ILE A 322 14.01 23.16 11.52
CA ILE A 322 12.61 22.85 11.79
C ILE A 322 11.79 24.13 11.63
N ASN A 323 10.88 24.12 10.67
CA ASN A 323 9.91 25.17 10.44
C ASN A 323 8.53 24.69 10.91
N ILE A 324 7.97 25.35 11.90
CA ILE A 324 6.64 25.02 12.45
C ILE A 324 5.63 25.95 11.83
N THR A 325 4.56 25.37 11.30
CA THR A 325 3.43 26.11 10.71
C THR A 325 2.09 25.57 11.26
N THR A 326 1.00 26.17 10.88
CA THR A 326 -0.35 25.66 11.17
C THR A 326 -0.87 24.87 9.97
N GLY A 327 -1.31 23.64 10.20
CA GLY A 327 -1.78 22.76 9.11
C GLY A 327 -3.05 23.26 8.43
N ASN A 328 -3.92 23.97 9.16
CA ASN A 328 -5.13 24.59 8.62
C ASN A 328 -5.48 25.81 9.49
N PRO A 329 -5.01 27.01 9.13
CA PRO A 329 -5.32 28.22 9.89
C PRO A 329 -6.81 28.58 9.72
N ARG A 330 -7.65 28.02 10.57
CA ARG A 330 -9.01 28.57 10.75
C ARG A 330 -8.88 29.92 11.44
N LYS A 331 -9.67 30.88 11.01
CA LYS A 331 -9.79 32.18 11.67
C LYS A 331 -9.99 31.94 13.17
N ARG A 332 -9.02 32.26 13.98
CA ARG A 332 -9.17 32.59 15.39
C ARG A 332 -9.32 34.07 15.53
#